data_fcef824abbfc452b9e7519493655e00e
#
_entry.id   fcef824abbfc452b9e7519493655e00e
#
_cell.length_a   1.000
_cell.length_b   1.000
_cell.length_c   1.000
_cell.angle_alpha   90.00
_cell.angle_beta   90.00
_cell.angle_gamma   90.00
#
_symmetry.space_group_name_H-M   'P 1'
#
loop_
_entity.id
_entity.type
_entity.pdbx_description
1 polymer ?
#
loop_
_entity_poly.entity_id
_entity_poly.type
_entity_poly.pdbx_seq_one_letter_code
_entity_poly.pdbx_strand_id
1 'polypeptide(L)'
;MGAVRRKELVIERGEDVWVWDDAGKRYLDATASLWYCNVGHGRPEIAAAVAAQFKQLEAYSAFGDFVSPVAHELADTLADLAPMPARIFLTCGGGESIDTAAKIARRYWSAQGQPDRTLLISRTGGYHGTNGYGTALAGIPANREGFGPQIETVQVPHDSLEAVAAAIEGAGAERVAAVFVEPVIGAGGVYPPLPGYIEGLVEICKRSGVLFVADSVICGFGRLGSWFGVERFGVEPDMITFAKGVTSGYLPLGGVVVAEHVAAPFWQAPGGPVLRHGPTYAAHAACCAAAIANIELLGRDGLLTRGRELEGALHDTLKPLASDGKVAEVRGGVGTMAAVELSAELLDSRPTAIGEVVMAAREQGVLVRGLGRGVAVSPPLTATAEHFGLVHDALALALSRL
;
A
#
# COMPACT_ATOMS: atom_id res chain seq x y z
N MET A 1 -13.67 -10.66 -18.55
CA MET A 1 -13.11 -9.82 -19.64
C MET A 1 -14.15 -9.38 -20.66
N GLY A 2 -15.00 -10.25 -21.22
CA GLY A 2 -15.98 -9.85 -22.23
C GLY A 2 -17.04 -8.82 -21.77
N ALA A 3 -17.42 -8.82 -20.49
CA ALA A 3 -18.36 -7.84 -19.94
C ALA A 3 -17.72 -6.45 -19.70
N VAL A 4 -16.40 -6.39 -19.54
CA VAL A 4 -15.65 -5.14 -19.29
C VAL A 4 -15.50 -4.33 -20.58
N ARG A 5 -15.24 -4.99 -21.71
CA ARG A 5 -14.99 -4.33 -23.01
C ARG A 5 -16.08 -3.38 -23.50
N ARG A 6 -17.32 -3.52 -23.01
CA ARG A 6 -18.43 -2.62 -23.38
C ARG A 6 -18.58 -1.41 -22.45
N LYS A 7 -17.75 -1.32 -21.40
CA LYS A 7 -17.86 -0.29 -20.34
C LYS A 7 -16.51 0.32 -19.99
N GLU A 8 -15.49 0.11 -20.82
CA GLU A 8 -14.18 0.69 -20.63
C GLU A 8 -14.29 2.22 -20.57
N LEU A 9 -13.59 2.81 -19.62
CA LEU A 9 -13.36 4.24 -19.54
C LEU A 9 -11.91 4.48 -19.94
N VAL A 10 -11.72 5.14 -21.06
CA VAL A 10 -10.38 5.47 -21.57
C VAL A 10 -9.96 6.78 -20.96
N ILE A 11 -9.00 6.78 -20.04
CA ILE A 11 -8.43 7.98 -19.42
C ILE A 11 -7.25 8.44 -20.28
N GLU A 12 -7.33 9.67 -20.79
CA GLU A 12 -6.34 10.24 -21.72
C GLU A 12 -5.44 11.27 -21.02
N ARG A 13 -5.98 12.04 -20.05
CA ARG A 13 -5.26 13.14 -19.42
C ARG A 13 -5.52 13.20 -17.92
N GLY A 14 -4.54 13.68 -17.13
CA GLY A 14 -4.67 13.96 -15.71
C GLY A 14 -4.03 15.30 -15.34
N GLU A 15 -4.63 16.01 -14.38
CA GLU A 15 -4.13 17.25 -13.82
C GLU A 15 -4.64 17.40 -12.38
N ASP A 16 -3.73 17.45 -11.43
CA ASP A 16 -4.02 17.47 -10.00
C ASP A 16 -4.96 16.34 -9.57
N VAL A 17 -6.16 16.61 -9.06
CA VAL A 17 -7.17 15.62 -8.65
C VAL A 17 -8.10 15.17 -9.79
N TRP A 18 -7.91 15.69 -10.98
CA TRP A 18 -8.81 15.48 -12.10
C TRP A 18 -8.21 14.61 -13.19
N VAL A 19 -9.06 13.78 -13.79
CA VAL A 19 -8.73 13.04 -15.00
C VAL A 19 -9.80 13.28 -16.07
N TRP A 20 -9.43 13.10 -17.33
CA TRP A 20 -10.36 13.24 -18.46
C TRP A 20 -10.34 11.98 -19.32
N ASP A 21 -11.52 11.61 -19.81
CA ASP A 21 -11.63 10.56 -20.81
C ASP A 21 -11.36 11.06 -22.23
N ASP A 22 -11.33 10.15 -23.20
CA ASP A 22 -11.13 10.40 -24.62
C ASP A 22 -12.27 11.21 -25.29
N ALA A 23 -13.42 11.32 -24.62
CA ALA A 23 -14.51 12.18 -25.02
C ALA A 23 -14.42 13.61 -24.40
N GLY A 24 -13.40 13.87 -23.59
CA GLY A 24 -13.18 15.14 -22.91
C GLY A 24 -14.01 15.36 -21.66
N LYS A 25 -14.74 14.35 -21.17
CA LYS A 25 -15.45 14.43 -19.89
C LYS A 25 -14.47 14.36 -18.73
N ARG A 26 -14.62 15.28 -17.78
CA ARG A 26 -13.80 15.38 -16.58
C ARG A 26 -14.37 14.53 -15.43
N TYR A 27 -13.47 13.91 -14.67
CA TYR A 27 -13.78 13.14 -13.48
C TYR A 27 -12.87 13.54 -12.32
N LEU A 28 -13.43 13.63 -11.12
CA LEU A 28 -12.67 13.67 -9.88
C LEU A 28 -12.10 12.27 -9.62
N ASP A 29 -10.77 12.15 -9.54
CA ASP A 29 -10.09 10.91 -9.18
C ASP A 29 -10.10 10.73 -7.66
N ALA A 30 -11.23 10.25 -7.12
CA ALA A 30 -11.35 9.99 -5.70
C ALA A 30 -10.69 8.68 -5.25
N THR A 31 -9.81 8.10 -6.08
CA THR A 31 -9.07 6.87 -5.82
C THR A 31 -7.55 7.02 -5.93
N ALA A 32 -7.06 8.25 -6.23
CA ALA A 32 -5.66 8.51 -6.58
C ALA A 32 -5.14 7.44 -7.56
N SER A 33 -5.88 7.25 -8.67
CA SER A 33 -5.77 6.16 -9.61
C SER A 33 -5.94 4.79 -8.92
N LEU A 34 -4.89 4.16 -8.45
CA LEU A 34 -4.91 2.92 -7.67
C LEU A 34 -4.15 3.12 -6.34
N TRP A 35 -4.57 4.10 -5.52
CA TRP A 35 -3.97 4.44 -4.21
C TRP A 35 -2.55 5.03 -4.32
N TYR A 36 -2.11 5.51 -5.49
CA TYR A 36 -0.72 5.91 -5.66
C TYR A 36 -0.50 7.40 -5.98
N CYS A 37 -1.42 8.08 -6.63
CA CYS A 37 -1.25 9.45 -7.09
C CYS A 37 -1.36 10.46 -5.93
N ASN A 38 -0.39 10.42 -5.00
CA ASN A 38 -0.47 11.22 -3.77
C ASN A 38 -0.24 12.72 -4.01
N VAL A 39 0.68 13.10 -4.93
CA VAL A 39 0.99 14.50 -5.25
C VAL A 39 0.09 15.12 -6.33
N GLY A 40 -0.90 14.35 -6.81
CA GLY A 40 -1.74 14.74 -7.94
C GLY A 40 -1.12 14.40 -9.29
N HIS A 41 -1.96 14.45 -10.32
CA HIS A 41 -1.57 14.19 -11.71
C HIS A 41 -0.86 15.40 -12.34
N GLY A 42 -0.05 15.15 -13.37
CA GLY A 42 0.49 16.19 -14.25
C GLY A 42 1.60 17.05 -13.65
N ARG A 43 2.32 16.59 -12.60
CA ARG A 43 3.41 17.35 -11.97
C ARG A 43 4.61 17.48 -12.91
N PRO A 44 4.91 18.69 -13.40
CA PRO A 44 5.98 18.90 -14.36
C PRO A 44 7.38 18.66 -13.75
N GLU A 45 7.53 18.82 -12.44
CA GLU A 45 8.81 18.62 -11.74
C GLU A 45 9.30 17.17 -11.88
N ILE A 46 8.40 16.19 -11.69
CA ILE A 46 8.75 14.78 -11.84
C ILE A 46 9.08 14.45 -13.30
N ALA A 47 8.28 14.95 -14.24
CA ALA A 47 8.54 14.78 -15.67
C ALA A 47 9.90 15.35 -16.08
N ALA A 48 10.27 16.53 -15.56
CA ALA A 48 11.55 17.18 -15.83
C ALA A 48 12.73 16.37 -15.25
N ALA A 49 12.61 15.86 -14.01
CA ALA A 49 13.63 15.04 -13.37
C ALA A 49 13.88 13.74 -14.17
N VAL A 50 12.81 13.05 -14.59
CA VAL A 50 12.90 11.87 -15.44
C VAL A 50 13.57 12.19 -16.77
N ALA A 51 13.17 13.27 -17.45
CA ALA A 51 13.75 13.68 -18.74
C ALA A 51 15.24 14.05 -18.61
N ALA A 52 15.64 14.67 -17.49
CA ALA A 52 17.05 14.96 -17.21
C ALA A 52 17.86 13.67 -17.02
N GLN A 53 17.32 12.73 -16.23
CA GLN A 53 17.97 11.44 -15.99
C GLN A 53 18.13 10.61 -17.28
N PHE A 54 17.11 10.59 -18.17
CA PHE A 54 17.20 9.91 -19.47
C PHE A 54 18.31 10.46 -20.36
N LYS A 55 18.64 11.75 -20.26
CA LYS A 55 19.75 12.35 -21.03
C LYS A 55 21.12 11.91 -20.52
N GLN A 56 21.22 11.51 -19.26
CA GLN A 56 22.45 11.08 -18.62
C GLN A 56 22.62 9.56 -18.68
N LEU A 57 21.65 8.83 -18.16
CA LEU A 57 21.62 7.37 -18.10
C LEU A 57 20.18 6.93 -17.76
N GLU A 58 19.52 6.23 -18.68
CA GLU A 58 18.15 5.74 -18.48
C GLU A 58 18.06 4.66 -17.41
N ALA A 59 18.99 3.69 -17.48
CA ALA A 59 19.08 2.56 -16.56
C ALA A 59 20.47 1.92 -16.63
N TYR A 60 20.88 1.27 -15.53
CA TYR A 60 22.01 0.35 -15.48
C TYR A 60 21.75 -0.70 -14.41
N SER A 61 22.45 -1.85 -14.53
CA SER A 61 22.34 -2.94 -13.56
C SER A 61 22.76 -2.48 -12.15
N ALA A 62 22.01 -2.92 -11.15
CA ALA A 62 22.37 -2.78 -9.73
C ALA A 62 22.85 -4.10 -9.11
N PHE A 63 23.36 -5.02 -9.94
CA PHE A 63 23.89 -6.30 -9.50
C PHE A 63 25.42 -6.27 -9.43
N GLY A 64 25.96 -7.06 -8.49
CA GLY A 64 27.40 -7.13 -8.24
C GLY A 64 27.90 -5.86 -7.56
N ASP A 65 28.84 -5.18 -8.19
CA ASP A 65 29.51 -3.95 -7.74
C ASP A 65 29.04 -2.69 -8.50
N PHE A 66 27.96 -2.81 -9.29
CA PHE A 66 27.39 -1.70 -10.03
C PHE A 66 26.27 -1.00 -9.24
N VAL A 67 26.25 0.33 -9.31
CA VAL A 67 25.20 1.20 -8.79
C VAL A 67 25.21 2.51 -9.58
N SER A 68 24.04 3.07 -9.88
CA SER A 68 23.94 4.43 -10.43
C SER A 68 23.94 5.46 -9.27
N PRO A 69 24.51 6.68 -9.48
CA PRO A 69 24.52 7.71 -8.45
C PRO A 69 23.12 8.03 -7.92
N VAL A 70 22.13 8.15 -8.79
CA VAL A 70 20.74 8.46 -8.42
C VAL A 70 20.06 7.34 -7.61
N ALA A 71 20.47 6.08 -7.83
CA ALA A 71 19.97 4.97 -7.03
C ALA A 71 20.58 4.97 -5.62
N HIS A 72 21.86 5.36 -5.50
CA HIS A 72 22.53 5.53 -4.22
C HIS A 72 21.88 6.67 -3.43
N GLU A 73 21.70 7.83 -4.06
CA GLU A 73 21.03 8.99 -3.48
C GLU A 73 19.61 8.66 -2.96
N LEU A 74 18.82 7.93 -3.75
CA LEU A 74 17.49 7.49 -3.32
C LEU A 74 17.57 6.55 -2.11
N ALA A 75 18.53 5.62 -2.11
CA ALA A 75 18.67 4.67 -1.00
C ALA A 75 19.04 5.40 0.31
N ASP A 76 19.96 6.36 0.24
CA ASP A 76 20.33 7.18 1.39
C ASP A 76 19.13 8.03 1.86
N THR A 77 18.45 8.71 0.93
CA THR A 77 17.23 9.49 1.25
C THR A 77 16.17 8.64 1.97
N LEU A 78 15.86 7.45 1.45
CA LEU A 78 14.86 6.58 2.07
C LEU A 78 15.34 6.01 3.41
N ALA A 79 16.63 5.76 3.59
CA ALA A 79 17.18 5.31 4.86
C ALA A 79 17.10 6.42 5.93
N ASP A 80 17.36 7.67 5.55
CA ASP A 80 17.25 8.84 6.44
C ASP A 80 15.81 9.14 6.85
N LEU A 81 14.83 8.80 6.00
CA LEU A 81 13.41 8.96 6.28
C LEU A 81 12.81 7.80 7.10
N ALA A 82 13.52 6.69 7.22
CA ALA A 82 13.03 5.50 7.92
C ALA A 82 12.95 5.74 9.44
N PRO A 83 11.97 5.13 10.14
CA PRO A 83 11.82 5.30 11.60
C PRO A 83 12.87 4.55 12.42
N MET A 84 13.77 3.81 11.77
CA MET A 84 14.88 3.06 12.41
C MET A 84 16.11 3.06 11.50
N PRO A 85 17.32 2.82 12.04
CA PRO A 85 18.50 2.60 11.22
C PRO A 85 18.28 1.44 10.24
N ALA A 86 18.45 1.69 8.96
CA ALA A 86 18.04 0.74 7.93
C ALA A 86 18.91 0.76 6.68
N ARG A 87 18.75 -0.28 5.86
CA ARG A 87 19.23 -0.37 4.49
C ARG A 87 18.06 -0.57 3.54
N ILE A 88 18.22 -0.08 2.31
CA ILE A 88 17.14 -0.09 1.33
C ILE A 88 17.42 -1.14 0.27
N PHE A 89 16.41 -1.99 0.02
CA PHE A 89 16.39 -2.90 -1.12
C PHE A 89 15.35 -2.40 -2.13
N LEU A 90 15.78 -1.95 -3.31
CA LEU A 90 14.89 -1.43 -4.33
C LEU A 90 14.29 -2.54 -5.21
N THR A 91 13.05 -2.38 -5.64
CA THR A 91 12.28 -3.27 -6.52
C THR A 91 11.48 -2.45 -7.53
N CYS A 92 10.69 -3.10 -8.40
CA CYS A 92 9.88 -2.40 -9.39
C CYS A 92 8.42 -2.17 -8.95
N GLY A 93 8.02 -2.66 -7.77
CA GLY A 93 6.66 -2.47 -7.28
C GLY A 93 6.32 -3.30 -6.05
N GLY A 94 5.11 -3.09 -5.49
CA GLY A 94 4.70 -3.64 -4.20
C GLY A 94 4.70 -5.16 -4.11
N GLY A 95 4.28 -5.87 -5.17
CA GLY A 95 4.30 -7.33 -5.19
C GLY A 95 5.71 -7.89 -5.07
N GLU A 96 6.67 -7.30 -5.78
CA GLU A 96 8.08 -7.65 -5.66
C GLU A 96 8.66 -7.27 -4.29
N SER A 97 8.21 -6.15 -3.71
CA SER A 97 8.63 -5.72 -2.37
C SER A 97 8.20 -6.75 -1.31
N ILE A 98 6.98 -7.25 -1.37
CA ILE A 98 6.48 -8.31 -0.48
C ILE A 98 7.26 -9.60 -0.67
N ASP A 99 7.44 -10.06 -1.90
CA ASP A 99 8.22 -11.28 -2.16
C ASP A 99 9.68 -11.13 -1.68
N THR A 100 10.26 -9.95 -1.84
CA THR A 100 11.60 -9.60 -1.34
C THR A 100 11.64 -9.67 0.19
N ALA A 101 10.71 -9.02 0.90
CA ALA A 101 10.65 -9.02 2.35
C ALA A 101 10.48 -10.45 2.92
N ALA A 102 9.61 -11.26 2.31
CA ALA A 102 9.42 -12.66 2.69
C ALA A 102 10.69 -13.50 2.50
N LYS A 103 11.42 -13.29 1.40
CA LYS A 103 12.70 -13.96 1.13
C LYS A 103 13.81 -13.48 2.08
N ILE A 104 13.86 -12.19 2.40
CA ILE A 104 14.80 -11.64 3.39
C ILE A 104 14.52 -12.27 4.76
N ALA A 105 13.26 -12.30 5.22
CA ALA A 105 12.90 -12.89 6.50
C ALA A 105 13.36 -14.35 6.62
N ARG A 106 13.03 -15.18 5.63
CA ARG A 106 13.44 -16.59 5.60
C ARG A 106 14.96 -16.75 5.53
N ARG A 107 15.63 -15.95 4.70
CA ARG A 107 17.08 -16.00 4.53
C ARG A 107 17.82 -15.51 5.77
N TYR A 108 17.27 -14.51 6.47
CA TYR A 108 17.77 -14.04 7.77
C TYR A 108 17.80 -15.17 8.78
N TRP A 109 16.68 -15.87 8.98
CA TRP A 109 16.63 -16.97 9.91
C TRP A 109 17.54 -18.14 9.54
N SER A 110 17.64 -18.46 8.26
CA SER A 110 18.62 -19.45 7.76
C SER A 110 20.06 -19.02 8.09
N ALA A 111 20.40 -17.73 7.95
CA ALA A 111 21.69 -17.20 8.31
C ALA A 111 21.97 -17.22 9.82
N GLN A 112 20.90 -17.16 10.63
CA GLN A 112 20.97 -17.31 12.10
C GLN A 112 20.98 -18.77 12.56
N GLY A 113 21.13 -19.74 11.66
CA GLY A 113 21.14 -21.17 12.01
C GLY A 113 19.76 -21.77 12.29
N GLN A 114 18.69 -21.08 11.91
CA GLN A 114 17.28 -21.47 12.12
C GLN A 114 16.54 -21.66 10.78
N PRO A 115 16.96 -22.60 9.89
CA PRO A 115 16.42 -22.72 8.53
C PRO A 115 14.95 -23.18 8.48
N ASP A 116 14.43 -23.74 9.55
CA ASP A 116 13.03 -24.20 9.64
C ASP A 116 12.03 -23.06 9.91
N ARG A 117 12.51 -21.86 10.23
CA ARG A 117 11.67 -20.65 10.37
C ARG A 117 11.25 -20.12 9.01
N THR A 118 10.19 -20.69 8.48
CA THR A 118 9.71 -20.39 7.12
C THR A 118 8.26 -19.96 7.04
N LEU A 119 7.47 -20.20 8.10
CA LEU A 119 6.06 -19.85 8.15
C LEU A 119 5.87 -18.35 8.22
N LEU A 120 4.92 -17.84 7.43
CA LEU A 120 4.53 -16.42 7.41
C LEU A 120 3.09 -16.30 7.89
N ILE A 121 2.82 -15.25 8.68
CA ILE A 121 1.49 -14.94 9.20
C ILE A 121 1.02 -13.61 8.58
N SER A 122 -0.26 -13.52 8.21
CA SER A 122 -0.93 -12.31 7.74
C SER A 122 -2.33 -12.19 8.30
N ARG A 123 -3.05 -11.13 7.98
CA ARG A 123 -4.39 -10.89 8.49
C ARG A 123 -5.47 -11.17 7.44
N THR A 124 -6.64 -11.63 7.89
CA THR A 124 -7.85 -11.66 7.05
C THR A 124 -8.16 -10.26 6.52
N GLY A 125 -8.62 -10.17 5.28
CA GLY A 125 -8.81 -8.90 4.58
C GLY A 125 -7.53 -8.24 4.07
N GLY A 126 -6.34 -8.72 4.46
CA GLY A 126 -5.06 -8.17 3.99
C GLY A 126 -4.83 -8.39 2.49
N TYR A 127 -4.17 -7.41 1.85
CA TYR A 127 -3.74 -7.50 0.45
C TYR A 127 -2.24 -7.23 0.33
N HIS A 128 -1.50 -8.21 -0.15
CA HIS A 128 -0.03 -8.16 -0.20
C HIS A 128 0.52 -8.36 -1.63
N GLY A 129 -0.26 -7.99 -2.65
CA GLY A 129 0.15 -8.13 -4.05
C GLY A 129 -0.26 -9.48 -4.68
N THR A 130 0.25 -9.73 -5.89
CA THR A 130 -0.16 -10.85 -6.74
C THR A 130 0.99 -11.77 -7.13
N ASN A 131 2.18 -11.56 -6.59
CA ASN A 131 3.33 -12.46 -6.76
C ASN A 131 3.19 -13.67 -5.82
N GLY A 132 4.15 -14.59 -5.84
CA GLY A 132 4.03 -15.89 -5.13
C GLY A 132 3.75 -15.76 -3.63
N TYR A 133 4.58 -15.00 -2.91
CA TYR A 133 4.35 -14.76 -1.48
C TYR A 133 3.16 -13.84 -1.23
N GLY A 134 2.97 -12.81 -2.05
CA GLY A 134 1.84 -11.91 -1.94
C GLY A 134 0.50 -12.64 -2.08
N THR A 135 0.38 -13.55 -3.03
CA THR A 135 -0.79 -14.42 -3.21
C THR A 135 -0.99 -15.33 -2.00
N ALA A 136 0.08 -15.94 -1.48
CA ALA A 136 0.01 -16.81 -0.31
C ALA A 136 -0.42 -16.07 0.96
N LEU A 137 0.07 -14.83 1.16
CA LEU A 137 -0.27 -13.96 2.29
C LEU A 137 -1.66 -13.31 2.16
N ALA A 138 -2.30 -13.34 0.97
CA ALA A 138 -3.57 -12.67 0.76
C ALA A 138 -4.64 -13.15 1.75
N GLY A 139 -5.20 -12.20 2.51
CA GLY A 139 -6.31 -12.43 3.43
C GLY A 139 -7.68 -12.27 2.76
N ILE A 140 -7.72 -11.95 1.46
CA ILE A 140 -8.92 -11.87 0.63
C ILE A 140 -9.01 -13.20 -0.15
N PRO A 141 -9.97 -14.09 0.14
CA PRO A 141 -10.02 -15.45 -0.43
C PRO A 141 -9.98 -15.49 -1.96
N ALA A 142 -10.72 -14.60 -2.63
CA ALA A 142 -10.75 -14.51 -4.09
C ALA A 142 -9.38 -14.24 -4.75
N ASN A 143 -8.41 -13.66 -4.01
CA ASN A 143 -7.06 -13.41 -4.52
C ASN A 143 -6.17 -14.68 -4.49
N ARG A 144 -6.64 -15.75 -3.89
CA ARG A 144 -5.94 -17.05 -3.79
C ARG A 144 -6.58 -18.13 -4.64
N GLU A 145 -7.85 -17.94 -5.02
CA GLU A 145 -8.65 -18.92 -5.72
C GLU A 145 -8.12 -19.18 -7.14
N GLY A 146 -8.01 -20.46 -7.50
CA GLY A 146 -7.65 -20.89 -8.85
C GLY A 146 -6.14 -20.90 -9.15
N PHE A 147 -5.27 -20.50 -8.21
CA PHE A 147 -3.81 -20.47 -8.40
C PHE A 147 -3.06 -21.72 -7.89
N GLY A 148 -3.78 -22.77 -7.50
CA GLY A 148 -3.19 -24.02 -7.04
C GLY A 148 -2.58 -23.93 -5.63
N PRO A 149 -1.72 -24.91 -5.26
CA PRO A 149 -1.07 -24.93 -3.95
C PRO A 149 -0.24 -23.69 -3.69
N GLN A 150 -0.43 -23.08 -2.53
CA GLN A 150 0.28 -21.88 -2.09
C GLN A 150 1.45 -22.24 -1.15
N ILE A 151 2.38 -21.31 -1.00
CA ILE A 151 3.37 -21.34 0.07
C ILE A 151 2.64 -21.36 1.42
N GLU A 152 3.14 -22.13 2.39
CA GLU A 152 2.52 -22.22 3.71
C GLU A 152 2.46 -20.86 4.40
N THR A 153 1.24 -20.44 4.75
CA THR A 153 0.96 -19.19 5.46
C THR A 153 -0.25 -19.39 6.38
N VAL A 154 -0.33 -18.58 7.43
CA VAL A 154 -1.50 -18.55 8.33
C VAL A 154 -2.14 -17.17 8.26
N GLN A 155 -3.47 -17.11 8.05
CA GLN A 155 -4.25 -15.89 8.15
C GLN A 155 -5.00 -15.87 9.48
N VAL A 156 -4.86 -14.76 10.22
CA VAL A 156 -5.55 -14.52 11.50
C VAL A 156 -6.58 -13.41 11.36
N PRO A 157 -7.61 -13.34 12.21
CA PRO A 157 -8.51 -12.19 12.28
C PRO A 157 -7.73 -10.87 12.36
N HIS A 158 -8.21 -9.86 11.63
CA HIS A 158 -7.44 -8.63 11.41
C HIS A 158 -7.38 -7.70 12.64
N ASP A 159 -8.19 -7.95 13.65
CA ASP A 159 -8.42 -7.12 14.84
C ASP A 159 -8.14 -7.84 16.16
N SER A 160 -7.61 -9.05 16.15
CA SER A 160 -7.36 -9.86 17.36
C SER A 160 -5.86 -10.10 17.59
N LEU A 161 -5.32 -9.53 18.68
CA LEU A 161 -3.97 -9.79 19.17
C LEU A 161 -3.85 -11.22 19.71
N GLU A 162 -4.92 -11.72 20.35
CA GLU A 162 -4.99 -13.08 20.88
C GLU A 162 -4.85 -14.11 19.77
N ALA A 163 -5.48 -13.87 18.61
CA ALA A 163 -5.39 -14.75 17.46
C ALA A 163 -3.97 -14.77 16.87
N VAL A 164 -3.26 -13.65 16.86
CA VAL A 164 -1.86 -13.59 16.43
C VAL A 164 -0.98 -14.39 17.40
N ALA A 165 -1.11 -14.18 18.71
CA ALA A 165 -0.36 -14.91 19.73
C ALA A 165 -0.62 -16.42 19.64
N ALA A 166 -1.89 -16.83 19.56
CA ALA A 166 -2.28 -18.22 19.43
C ALA A 166 -1.76 -18.87 18.14
N ALA A 167 -1.72 -18.15 17.03
CA ALA A 167 -1.17 -18.64 15.77
C ALA A 167 0.35 -18.89 15.86
N ILE A 168 1.10 -17.99 16.52
CA ILE A 168 2.53 -18.14 16.75
C ILE A 168 2.80 -19.33 17.70
N GLU A 169 2.07 -19.42 18.81
CA GLU A 169 2.21 -20.50 19.79
C GLU A 169 1.84 -21.86 19.18
N GLY A 170 0.71 -21.95 18.48
CA GLY A 170 0.22 -23.18 17.86
C GLY A 170 1.10 -23.69 16.72
N ALA A 171 1.76 -22.78 15.99
CA ALA A 171 2.73 -23.16 14.97
C ALA A 171 4.10 -23.56 15.56
N GLY A 172 4.42 -23.07 16.75
CA GLY A 172 5.77 -23.02 17.32
C GLY A 172 6.53 -21.79 16.81
N ALA A 173 6.93 -20.90 17.74
CA ALA A 173 7.60 -19.65 17.39
C ALA A 173 8.87 -19.88 16.56
N GLU A 174 9.56 -21.00 16.76
CA GLU A 174 10.75 -21.42 16.02
C GLU A 174 10.47 -21.79 14.54
N ARG A 175 9.22 -21.91 14.14
CA ARG A 175 8.81 -22.12 12.75
C ARG A 175 8.38 -20.83 12.05
N VAL A 176 8.02 -19.79 12.83
CA VAL A 176 7.48 -18.54 12.28
C VAL A 176 8.61 -17.59 11.91
N ALA A 177 8.68 -17.20 10.64
CA ALA A 177 9.68 -16.25 10.16
C ALA A 177 9.25 -14.80 10.38
N ALA A 178 8.02 -14.45 10.02
CA ALA A 178 7.54 -13.08 10.09
C ALA A 178 6.00 -12.99 10.14
N VAL A 179 5.52 -11.85 10.67
CA VAL A 179 4.12 -11.41 10.59
C VAL A 179 4.07 -10.20 9.66
N PHE A 180 3.20 -10.26 8.62
CA PHE A 180 2.99 -9.20 7.63
C PHE A 180 1.69 -8.46 7.91
N VAL A 181 1.77 -7.11 8.01
CA VAL A 181 0.63 -6.29 8.44
C VAL A 181 0.61 -4.96 7.69
N GLU A 182 -0.50 -4.64 7.03
CA GLU A 182 -0.76 -3.26 6.60
C GLU A 182 -1.07 -2.40 7.83
N PRO A 183 -0.45 -1.22 8.05
CA PRO A 183 -0.80 -0.33 9.16
C PRO A 183 -2.30 0.03 9.22
N VAL A 184 -2.90 0.28 8.06
CA VAL A 184 -4.35 0.29 7.81
C VAL A 184 -4.59 -0.68 6.67
N ILE A 185 -5.50 -1.63 6.82
CA ILE A 185 -5.89 -2.50 5.71
C ILE A 185 -6.55 -1.63 4.64
N GLY A 186 -5.95 -1.60 3.44
CA GLY A 186 -6.46 -0.77 2.35
C GLY A 186 -7.47 -1.51 1.47
N ALA A 187 -6.96 -2.34 0.57
CA ALA A 187 -7.74 -3.02 -0.47
C ALA A 187 -8.80 -3.99 0.06
N GLY A 188 -8.67 -4.47 1.28
CA GLY A 188 -9.64 -5.34 1.94
C GLY A 188 -10.91 -4.64 2.40
N GLY A 189 -10.96 -3.29 2.41
CA GLY A 189 -12.17 -2.55 2.79
C GLY A 189 -11.94 -1.33 3.67
N VAL A 190 -10.73 -0.81 3.74
CA VAL A 190 -10.32 0.31 4.59
C VAL A 190 -10.66 0.03 6.06
N TYR A 191 -9.84 -0.80 6.71
CA TYR A 191 -9.99 -1.10 8.14
C TYR A 191 -8.85 -0.43 8.92
N PRO A 192 -9.10 0.72 9.57
CA PRO A 192 -8.19 1.28 10.56
C PRO A 192 -7.97 0.29 11.72
N PRO A 193 -6.76 0.20 12.27
CA PRO A 193 -6.52 -0.67 13.42
C PRO A 193 -7.25 -0.15 14.67
N LEU A 194 -7.65 -1.06 15.56
CA LEU A 194 -8.10 -0.69 16.89
C LEU A 194 -6.98 0.03 17.66
N PRO A 195 -7.29 0.94 18.58
CA PRO A 195 -6.29 1.61 19.42
C PRO A 195 -5.39 0.58 20.12
N GLY A 196 -4.07 0.77 20.01
CA GLY A 196 -3.07 -0.12 20.62
C GLY A 196 -2.83 -1.45 19.88
N TYR A 197 -3.53 -1.71 18.77
CA TYR A 197 -3.41 -2.99 18.05
C TYR A 197 -2.02 -3.16 17.40
N ILE A 198 -1.52 -2.15 16.70
CA ILE A 198 -0.21 -2.23 16.01
C ILE A 198 0.92 -2.34 17.03
N GLU A 199 0.84 -1.56 18.12
CA GLU A 199 1.80 -1.59 19.22
C GLU A 199 1.82 -2.96 19.91
N GLY A 200 0.63 -3.50 20.23
CA GLY A 200 0.49 -4.83 20.84
C GLY A 200 1.00 -5.94 19.94
N LEU A 201 0.80 -5.82 18.63
CA LEU A 201 1.28 -6.79 17.65
C LEU A 201 2.81 -6.80 17.57
N VAL A 202 3.45 -5.62 17.52
CA VAL A 202 4.92 -5.51 17.55
C VAL A 202 5.47 -6.10 18.83
N GLU A 203 4.83 -5.87 19.97
CA GLU A 203 5.23 -6.45 21.27
C GLU A 203 5.11 -7.99 21.26
N ILE A 204 4.05 -8.56 20.69
CA ILE A 204 3.92 -10.01 20.51
C ILE A 204 5.05 -10.55 19.65
N CYS A 205 5.35 -9.93 18.51
CA CYS A 205 6.44 -10.33 17.64
C CYS A 205 7.80 -10.32 18.36
N LYS A 206 8.10 -9.23 19.10
CA LYS A 206 9.34 -9.09 19.88
C LYS A 206 9.48 -10.19 20.93
N ARG A 207 8.44 -10.45 21.74
CA ARG A 207 8.47 -11.50 22.78
C ARG A 207 8.63 -12.90 22.20
N SER A 208 8.07 -13.15 21.03
CA SER A 208 8.14 -14.45 20.35
C SER A 208 9.40 -14.59 19.48
N GLY A 209 10.21 -13.53 19.37
CA GLY A 209 11.36 -13.49 18.48
C GLY A 209 11.00 -13.69 17.01
N VAL A 210 9.86 -13.17 16.56
CA VAL A 210 9.35 -13.23 15.19
C VAL A 210 9.51 -11.87 14.53
N LEU A 211 9.90 -11.81 13.26
CA LEU A 211 10.04 -10.53 12.57
C LEU A 211 8.67 -9.89 12.29
N PHE A 212 8.60 -8.57 12.48
CA PHE A 212 7.44 -7.75 12.12
C PHE A 212 7.69 -7.00 10.81
N VAL A 213 6.86 -7.22 9.80
CA VAL A 213 6.91 -6.57 8.49
C VAL A 213 5.70 -5.67 8.31
N ALA A 214 5.92 -4.36 8.25
CA ALA A 214 4.90 -3.39 7.92
C ALA A 214 4.74 -3.29 6.40
N ASP A 215 3.57 -3.67 5.88
CA ASP A 215 3.22 -3.42 4.48
C ASP A 215 2.67 -2.00 4.32
N SER A 216 3.55 -1.08 3.99
CA SER A 216 3.24 0.34 3.79
C SER A 216 3.03 0.73 2.32
N VAL A 217 2.81 -0.25 1.45
CA VAL A 217 2.61 -0.02 0.00
C VAL A 217 1.45 0.94 -0.28
N ILE A 218 0.35 0.87 0.48
CA ILE A 218 -0.74 1.85 0.41
C ILE A 218 -0.50 2.99 1.41
N CYS A 219 -0.07 2.66 2.62
CA CYS A 219 -0.06 3.54 3.79
C CYS A 219 1.02 4.62 3.76
N GLY A 220 2.08 4.43 2.99
CA GLY A 220 3.24 5.33 2.95
C GLY A 220 3.04 6.60 2.13
N PHE A 221 4.08 7.42 2.13
CA PHE A 221 4.25 8.64 1.33
C PHE A 221 3.08 9.62 1.48
N GLY A 222 2.73 9.91 2.74
CA GLY A 222 1.72 10.89 3.11
C GLY A 222 0.30 10.35 3.22
N ARG A 223 0.00 9.12 2.76
CA ARG A 223 -1.36 8.56 2.85
C ARG A 223 -1.87 8.48 4.29
N LEU A 224 -1.04 8.07 5.24
CA LEU A 224 -1.33 8.16 6.68
C LEU A 224 -0.68 9.38 7.37
N GLY A 225 -0.22 10.36 6.60
CA GLY A 225 0.39 11.58 7.13
C GLY A 225 1.81 11.42 7.70
N SER A 226 2.54 10.43 7.23
CA SER A 226 3.96 10.19 7.52
C SER A 226 4.65 9.52 6.33
N TRP A 227 5.98 9.32 6.38
CA TRP A 227 6.72 8.78 5.23
C TRP A 227 6.34 7.33 4.93
N PHE A 228 6.29 6.48 5.94
CA PHE A 228 5.96 5.07 5.76
C PHE A 228 4.62 4.67 6.40
N GLY A 229 3.91 5.58 7.04
CA GLY A 229 2.60 5.34 7.64
C GLY A 229 2.66 4.61 9.00
N VAL A 230 3.58 3.70 9.18
CA VAL A 230 3.72 2.91 10.41
C VAL A 230 4.22 3.73 11.59
N GLU A 231 4.99 4.78 11.35
CA GLU A 231 5.49 5.73 12.36
C GLU A 231 4.37 6.38 13.15
N ARG A 232 3.19 6.46 12.55
CA ARG A 232 1.99 6.98 13.20
C ARG A 232 1.64 6.26 14.50
N PHE A 233 2.01 5.00 14.60
CA PHE A 233 1.75 4.14 15.75
C PHE A 233 2.93 4.05 16.73
N GLY A 234 3.99 4.83 16.51
CA GLY A 234 5.15 4.89 17.41
C GLY A 234 5.94 3.59 17.50
N VAL A 235 5.89 2.76 16.47
CA VAL A 235 6.57 1.46 16.44
C VAL A 235 7.70 1.43 15.41
N GLU A 236 8.70 0.58 15.67
CA GLU A 236 9.82 0.32 14.77
C GLU A 236 9.70 -1.11 14.22
N PRO A 237 9.36 -1.29 12.94
CA PRO A 237 9.31 -2.60 12.31
C PRO A 237 10.70 -3.14 11.97
N ASP A 238 10.81 -4.47 11.81
CA ASP A 238 12.02 -5.11 11.29
C ASP A 238 12.19 -4.88 9.79
N MET A 239 11.07 -4.76 9.07
CA MET A 239 11.05 -4.37 7.65
C MET A 239 9.80 -3.55 7.33
N ILE A 240 9.93 -2.66 6.32
CA ILE A 240 8.80 -1.93 5.75
C ILE A 240 8.80 -2.14 4.24
N THR A 241 7.72 -2.66 3.67
CA THR A 241 7.56 -2.68 2.22
C THR A 241 6.91 -1.40 1.72
N PHE A 242 7.39 -0.87 0.61
CA PHE A 242 6.85 0.35 0.00
C PHE A 242 6.76 0.25 -1.52
N ALA A 243 5.87 1.04 -2.11
CA ALA A 243 5.72 1.26 -3.55
C ALA A 243 4.77 2.45 -3.76
N LYS A 244 3.97 2.43 -4.84
CA LYS A 244 2.85 3.38 -5.08
C LYS A 244 3.23 4.84 -4.87
N GLY A 245 2.95 5.36 -3.67
CA GLY A 245 3.19 6.76 -3.31
C GLY A 245 4.66 7.20 -3.40
N VAL A 246 5.64 6.29 -3.44
CA VAL A 246 7.06 6.62 -3.56
C VAL A 246 7.38 7.40 -4.84
N THR A 247 6.65 7.14 -5.93
CA THR A 247 6.74 7.88 -7.19
C THR A 247 5.43 8.55 -7.56
N SER A 248 4.41 8.47 -6.69
CA SER A 248 3.02 8.84 -7.02
C SER A 248 2.51 8.21 -8.33
N GLY A 249 3.06 7.07 -8.73
CA GLY A 249 2.67 6.33 -9.93
C GLY A 249 3.24 6.85 -11.24
N TYR A 250 4.12 7.87 -11.21
CA TYR A 250 4.75 8.40 -12.42
C TYR A 250 5.65 7.38 -13.11
N LEU A 251 6.41 6.59 -12.33
CA LEU A 251 7.16 5.44 -12.81
C LEU A 251 7.08 4.28 -11.79
N PRO A 252 7.20 3.02 -12.26
CA PRO A 252 7.14 1.84 -11.38
C PRO A 252 8.38 1.73 -10.50
N LEU A 253 8.18 1.83 -9.19
CA LEU A 253 9.21 1.62 -8.17
C LEU A 253 8.59 1.04 -6.91
N GLY A 254 9.36 0.28 -6.18
CA GLY A 254 9.07 -0.20 -4.84
C GLY A 254 10.35 -0.55 -4.11
N GLY A 255 10.23 -1.09 -2.92
CA GLY A 255 11.36 -1.55 -2.15
C GLY A 255 11.00 -2.04 -0.76
N VAL A 256 12.04 -2.40 -0.05
CA VAL A 256 11.99 -2.81 1.36
C VAL A 256 12.99 -1.98 2.14
N VAL A 257 12.52 -1.30 3.17
CA VAL A 257 13.35 -0.77 4.25
C VAL A 257 13.66 -1.94 5.16
N VAL A 258 14.92 -2.27 5.35
CA VAL A 258 15.38 -3.42 6.14
C VAL A 258 16.14 -2.88 7.34
N ALA A 259 15.66 -3.11 8.55
CA ALA A 259 16.33 -2.69 9.77
C ALA A 259 17.77 -3.22 9.81
N GLU A 260 18.71 -2.44 10.36
CA GLU A 260 20.14 -2.75 10.34
C GLU A 260 20.45 -4.13 10.95
N HIS A 261 19.75 -4.54 12.02
CA HIS A 261 19.96 -5.86 12.63
C HIS A 261 19.54 -7.03 11.72
N VAL A 262 18.54 -6.84 10.84
CA VAL A 262 18.13 -7.83 9.84
C VAL A 262 19.10 -7.84 8.65
N ALA A 263 19.62 -6.67 8.26
CA ALA A 263 20.56 -6.52 7.16
C ALA A 263 21.98 -6.99 7.52
N ALA A 264 22.40 -6.82 8.78
CA ALA A 264 23.77 -7.04 9.26
C ALA A 264 24.38 -8.40 8.86
N PRO A 265 23.70 -9.55 8.95
CA PRO A 265 24.26 -10.83 8.54
C PRO A 265 24.72 -10.89 7.09
N PHE A 266 24.07 -10.11 6.21
CA PHE A 266 24.36 -10.07 4.77
C PHE A 266 25.39 -9.00 4.41
N TRP A 267 25.58 -8.00 5.26
CA TRP A 267 26.35 -6.80 4.95
C TRP A 267 27.68 -6.70 5.66
N GLN A 268 27.73 -7.10 6.95
CA GLN A 268 28.89 -6.82 7.79
C GLN A 268 29.94 -7.94 7.82
N ALA A 269 29.59 -9.17 7.46
CA ALA A 269 30.49 -10.30 7.55
C ALA A 269 31.20 -10.58 6.24
N PRO A 270 32.54 -10.35 6.13
CA PRO A 270 33.30 -10.81 4.97
C PRO A 270 33.12 -12.32 4.75
N GLY A 271 32.65 -12.72 3.55
CA GLY A 271 32.32 -14.11 3.25
C GLY A 271 31.02 -14.63 3.89
N GLY A 272 30.19 -13.72 4.43
CA GLY A 272 28.89 -14.01 5.01
C GLY A 272 27.86 -14.54 4.00
N PRO A 273 26.66 -14.87 4.49
CA PRO A 273 25.60 -15.38 3.64
C PRO A 273 25.18 -14.38 2.56
N VAL A 274 25.04 -14.84 1.32
CA VAL A 274 24.60 -13.99 0.21
C VAL A 274 23.09 -14.07 0.06
N LEU A 275 22.44 -12.90 -0.10
CA LEU A 275 21.06 -12.79 -0.53
C LEU A 275 21.01 -12.85 -2.07
N ARG A 276 20.83 -14.05 -2.66
CA ARG A 276 20.71 -14.22 -4.12
C ARG A 276 19.29 -13.88 -4.58
N HIS A 277 19.00 -12.60 -4.63
CA HIS A 277 17.69 -12.08 -5.01
C HIS A 277 17.82 -10.66 -5.56
N GLY A 278 16.99 -10.32 -6.56
CA GLY A 278 16.84 -8.98 -7.11
C GLY A 278 16.10 -9.03 -8.45
N PRO A 279 15.11 -8.15 -8.67
CA PRO A 279 14.51 -7.94 -10.00
C PRO A 279 15.52 -7.33 -10.98
N THR A 280 15.42 -7.68 -12.26
CA THR A 280 16.31 -7.16 -13.31
C THR A 280 16.34 -5.63 -13.38
N TYR A 281 15.19 -4.99 -13.17
CA TYR A 281 15.03 -3.54 -13.22
C TYR A 281 15.07 -2.86 -11.85
N ALA A 282 15.54 -3.56 -10.81
CA ALA A 282 15.77 -2.94 -9.50
C ALA A 282 16.68 -1.71 -9.63
N ALA A 283 16.34 -0.65 -8.92
CA ALA A 283 17.11 0.60 -8.92
C ALA A 283 17.25 1.27 -10.32
N HIS A 284 16.24 1.13 -11.18
CA HIS A 284 16.19 1.77 -12.50
C HIS A 284 16.37 3.31 -12.33
N ALA A 285 17.41 3.87 -12.98
CA ALA A 285 17.85 5.24 -12.70
C ALA A 285 16.74 6.29 -12.88
N ALA A 286 15.97 6.20 -13.98
CA ALA A 286 14.86 7.14 -14.20
C ALA A 286 13.72 6.99 -13.15
N CYS A 287 13.48 5.75 -12.65
CA CYS A 287 12.50 5.55 -11.59
C CYS A 287 12.99 6.13 -10.26
N CYS A 288 14.29 6.02 -9.98
CA CYS A 288 14.91 6.65 -8.80
C CYS A 288 14.83 8.17 -8.86
N ALA A 289 15.11 8.79 -10.03
CA ALA A 289 14.95 10.23 -10.21
C ALA A 289 13.50 10.70 -10.02
N ALA A 290 12.53 9.93 -10.51
CA ALA A 290 11.12 10.21 -10.27
C ALA A 290 10.76 10.16 -8.78
N ALA A 291 11.30 9.18 -8.05
CA ALA A 291 11.06 9.03 -6.61
C ALA A 291 11.67 10.19 -5.80
N ILE A 292 12.90 10.59 -6.09
CA ILE A 292 13.56 11.73 -5.44
C ILE A 292 12.72 13.00 -5.63
N ALA A 293 12.36 13.33 -6.89
CA ALA A 293 11.54 14.49 -7.18
C ALA A 293 10.17 14.42 -6.49
N ASN A 294 9.56 13.25 -6.40
CA ASN A 294 8.29 13.06 -5.70
C ASN A 294 8.43 13.23 -4.17
N ILE A 295 9.50 12.72 -3.56
CA ILE A 295 9.79 12.91 -2.13
C ILE A 295 10.01 14.39 -1.82
N GLU A 296 10.75 15.11 -2.66
CA GLU A 296 10.92 16.55 -2.54
C GLU A 296 9.59 17.31 -2.61
N LEU A 297 8.70 16.94 -3.54
CA LEU A 297 7.36 17.54 -3.66
C LEU A 297 6.51 17.28 -2.41
N LEU A 298 6.49 16.05 -1.90
CA LEU A 298 5.76 15.70 -0.68
C LEU A 298 6.20 16.54 0.52
N GLY A 299 7.52 16.76 0.65
CA GLY A 299 8.09 17.60 1.71
C GLY A 299 7.84 19.09 1.49
N ARG A 300 8.18 19.60 0.29
CA ARG A 300 8.05 21.04 -0.09
C ARG A 300 6.61 21.54 0.02
N ASP A 301 5.66 20.76 -0.47
CA ASP A 301 4.25 21.14 -0.52
C ASP A 301 3.51 20.77 0.79
N GLY A 302 4.21 20.24 1.82
CA GLY A 302 3.67 19.90 3.13
C GLY A 302 2.61 18.79 3.09
N LEU A 303 2.68 17.89 2.09
CA LEU A 303 1.60 16.92 1.84
C LEU A 303 1.50 15.82 2.91
N LEU A 304 2.56 15.58 3.70
CA LEU A 304 2.46 14.67 4.84
C LEU A 304 1.54 15.25 5.93
N THR A 305 1.76 16.51 6.32
CA THR A 305 0.89 17.23 7.27
C THR A 305 -0.53 17.33 6.71
N ARG A 306 -0.63 17.66 5.42
CA ARG A 306 -1.91 17.72 4.72
C ARG A 306 -2.67 16.39 4.78
N GLY A 307 -1.99 15.25 4.62
CA GLY A 307 -2.61 13.92 4.75
C GLY A 307 -3.28 13.70 6.10
N ARG A 308 -2.71 14.24 7.20
CA ARG A 308 -3.34 14.20 8.54
C ARG A 308 -4.52 15.15 8.68
N GLU A 309 -4.44 16.35 8.12
CA GLU A 309 -5.53 17.31 8.14
C GLU A 309 -6.75 16.79 7.38
N LEU A 310 -6.54 16.10 6.26
CA LEU A 310 -7.59 15.61 5.38
C LEU A 310 -8.32 14.37 5.93
N GLU A 311 -7.71 13.59 6.81
CA GLU A 311 -8.31 12.32 7.28
C GLU A 311 -9.64 12.52 8.00
N GLY A 312 -9.70 13.47 8.94
CA GLY A 312 -10.93 13.83 9.65
C GLY A 312 -11.95 14.45 8.69
N ALA A 313 -11.52 15.42 7.86
CA ALA A 313 -12.41 16.10 6.92
C ALA A 313 -13.06 15.12 5.92
N LEU A 314 -12.30 14.15 5.38
CA LEU A 314 -12.84 13.13 4.49
C LEU A 314 -13.87 12.24 5.21
N HIS A 315 -13.50 11.72 6.38
CA HIS A 315 -14.36 10.83 7.15
C HIS A 315 -15.65 11.55 7.58
N ASP A 316 -15.55 12.76 8.15
CA ASP A 316 -16.70 13.54 8.62
C ASP A 316 -17.65 13.93 7.48
N THR A 317 -17.11 14.18 6.27
CA THR A 317 -17.94 14.46 5.08
C THR A 317 -18.73 13.22 4.65
N LEU A 318 -18.14 12.02 4.72
CA LEU A 318 -18.81 10.79 4.27
C LEU A 318 -19.69 10.14 5.35
N LYS A 319 -19.40 10.37 6.64
CA LYS A 319 -20.11 9.79 7.78
C LYS A 319 -21.63 9.92 7.74
N PRO A 320 -22.24 11.03 7.27
CA PRO A 320 -23.70 11.14 7.15
C PRO A 320 -24.35 10.09 6.26
N LEU A 321 -23.61 9.49 5.30
CA LEU A 321 -24.12 8.39 4.46
C LEU A 321 -24.55 7.17 5.29
N ALA A 322 -24.00 6.98 6.51
CA ALA A 322 -24.39 5.91 7.41
C ALA A 322 -25.84 6.01 7.91
N SER A 323 -26.51 7.16 7.74
CA SER A 323 -27.94 7.31 8.05
C SER A 323 -28.87 6.69 7.01
N ASP A 324 -28.35 6.34 5.82
CA ASP A 324 -29.09 5.57 4.79
C ASP A 324 -29.13 4.10 5.22
N GLY A 325 -30.31 3.49 5.34
CA GLY A 325 -30.45 2.09 5.73
C GLY A 325 -29.78 1.07 4.82
N LYS A 326 -29.27 1.50 3.66
CA LYS A 326 -28.49 0.68 2.72
C LYS A 326 -27.00 0.63 3.07
N VAL A 327 -26.54 1.50 3.98
CA VAL A 327 -25.15 1.60 4.44
C VAL A 327 -25.02 0.96 5.82
N ALA A 328 -24.12 -0.01 5.95
CA ALA A 328 -23.81 -0.64 7.24
C ALA A 328 -22.88 0.23 8.08
N GLU A 329 -21.84 0.78 7.44
CA GLU A 329 -20.80 1.53 8.12
C GLU A 329 -20.04 2.46 7.14
N VAL A 330 -19.55 3.58 7.68
CA VAL A 330 -18.54 4.42 7.02
C VAL A 330 -17.26 4.35 7.84
N ARG A 331 -16.21 3.74 7.26
CA ARG A 331 -14.89 3.60 7.89
C ARG A 331 -13.93 4.66 7.38
N GLY A 332 -13.01 5.10 8.23
CA GLY A 332 -12.00 6.11 7.91
C GLY A 332 -11.42 6.74 9.17
N GLY A 333 -10.95 7.99 9.06
CA GLY A 333 -10.42 8.76 10.20
C GLY A 333 -8.97 8.42 10.57
N VAL A 334 -8.33 7.49 9.85
CA VAL A 334 -6.90 7.22 9.91
C VAL A 334 -6.33 7.23 8.50
N GLY A 335 -5.64 8.31 8.17
CA GLY A 335 -5.16 8.59 6.81
C GLY A 335 -6.26 9.13 5.89
N THR A 336 -5.82 9.66 4.75
CA THR A 336 -6.71 10.20 3.70
C THR A 336 -7.31 9.04 2.88
N MET A 337 -8.11 8.22 3.53
CA MET A 337 -8.80 7.06 2.96
C MET A 337 -10.05 6.72 3.76
N ALA A 338 -11.11 6.31 3.07
CA ALA A 338 -12.38 5.94 3.67
C ALA A 338 -13.08 4.85 2.86
N ALA A 339 -14.03 4.15 3.47
CA ALA A 339 -14.92 3.23 2.78
C ALA A 339 -16.36 3.42 3.27
N VAL A 340 -17.31 3.25 2.33
CA VAL A 340 -18.74 3.16 2.60
C VAL A 340 -19.15 1.71 2.36
N GLU A 341 -19.40 0.96 3.43
CA GLU A 341 -19.83 -0.44 3.37
C GLU A 341 -21.35 -0.50 3.21
N LEU A 342 -21.81 -1.30 2.26
CA LEU A 342 -23.24 -1.55 2.04
C LEU A 342 -23.75 -2.60 3.04
N SER A 343 -25.04 -2.49 3.41
CA SER A 343 -25.65 -3.44 4.33
C SER A 343 -25.70 -4.86 3.75
N ALA A 344 -25.62 -5.86 4.63
CA ALA A 344 -25.71 -7.26 4.24
C ALA A 344 -27.02 -7.55 3.51
N GLU A 345 -28.13 -7.03 4.02
CA GLU A 345 -29.45 -7.19 3.45
C GLU A 345 -29.54 -6.68 2.00
N LEU A 346 -28.92 -5.50 1.74
CA LEU A 346 -28.84 -4.97 0.39
C LEU A 346 -27.99 -5.86 -0.52
N LEU A 347 -26.82 -6.29 -0.06
CA LEU A 347 -25.90 -7.12 -0.87
C LEU A 347 -26.50 -8.51 -1.17
N ASP A 348 -27.25 -9.10 -0.23
CA ASP A 348 -27.91 -10.38 -0.41
C ASP A 348 -29.06 -10.29 -1.42
N SER A 349 -29.86 -9.20 -1.35
CA SER A 349 -30.98 -8.97 -2.26
C SER A 349 -30.54 -8.42 -3.63
N ARG A 350 -29.41 -7.72 -3.71
CA ARG A 350 -28.90 -7.05 -4.91
C ARG A 350 -27.36 -7.18 -5.02
N PRO A 351 -26.85 -8.36 -5.42
CA PRO A 351 -25.40 -8.63 -5.49
C PRO A 351 -24.61 -7.68 -6.41
N THR A 352 -25.29 -6.96 -7.31
CA THR A 352 -24.69 -5.97 -8.23
C THR A 352 -24.58 -4.57 -7.63
N ALA A 353 -25.11 -4.32 -6.43
CA ALA A 353 -25.23 -2.98 -5.82
C ALA A 353 -23.92 -2.20 -5.79
N ILE A 354 -22.77 -2.84 -5.42
CA ILE A 354 -21.47 -2.18 -5.41
C ILE A 354 -21.10 -1.64 -6.79
N GLY A 355 -21.26 -2.48 -7.83
CA GLY A 355 -20.99 -2.09 -9.21
C GLY A 355 -21.90 -0.96 -9.68
N GLU A 356 -23.16 -0.95 -9.25
CA GLU A 356 -24.14 0.08 -9.57
C GLU A 356 -23.80 1.42 -8.90
N VAL A 357 -23.37 1.42 -7.62
CA VAL A 357 -22.87 2.61 -6.93
C VAL A 357 -21.66 3.18 -7.65
N VAL A 358 -20.68 2.34 -8.02
CA VAL A 358 -19.49 2.78 -8.76
C VAL A 358 -19.88 3.41 -10.11
N MET A 359 -20.80 2.81 -10.83
CA MET A 359 -21.24 3.34 -12.13
C MET A 359 -22.04 4.63 -11.98
N ALA A 360 -22.93 4.72 -10.99
CA ALA A 360 -23.73 5.93 -10.75
C ALA A 360 -22.85 7.11 -10.30
N ALA A 361 -21.85 6.87 -9.42
CA ALA A 361 -20.87 7.90 -9.05
C ALA A 361 -20.05 8.37 -10.26
N ARG A 362 -19.64 7.47 -11.15
CA ARG A 362 -18.94 7.78 -12.39
C ARG A 362 -19.78 8.64 -13.35
N GLU A 363 -21.08 8.39 -13.43
CA GLU A 363 -22.01 9.23 -14.21
C GLU A 363 -22.00 10.68 -13.70
N GLN A 364 -21.89 10.87 -12.39
CA GLN A 364 -21.74 12.18 -11.73
C GLN A 364 -20.32 12.78 -11.84
N GLY A 365 -19.40 12.12 -12.55
CA GLY A 365 -18.03 12.61 -12.72
C GLY A 365 -17.13 12.34 -11.51
N VAL A 366 -17.40 11.32 -10.70
CA VAL A 366 -16.58 10.92 -9.57
C VAL A 366 -16.15 9.47 -9.72
N LEU A 367 -14.85 9.20 -9.68
CA LEU A 367 -14.30 7.85 -9.73
C LEU A 367 -14.06 7.34 -8.31
N VAL A 368 -14.81 6.30 -7.93
CA VAL A 368 -14.64 5.56 -6.68
C VAL A 368 -14.33 4.09 -6.98
N ARG A 369 -13.82 3.35 -5.99
CA ARG A 369 -13.42 1.96 -6.18
C ARG A 369 -14.33 1.01 -5.43
N GLY A 370 -14.94 0.06 -6.14
CA GLY A 370 -15.63 -1.07 -5.51
C GLY A 370 -14.63 -2.00 -4.80
N LEU A 371 -14.88 -2.32 -3.54
CA LEU A 371 -14.11 -3.24 -2.71
C LEU A 371 -15.05 -4.14 -1.93
N GLY A 372 -14.77 -5.45 -1.90
CA GLY A 372 -15.42 -6.42 -1.02
C GLY A 372 -16.93 -6.18 -0.83
N ARG A 373 -17.30 -5.43 0.21
CA ARG A 373 -18.68 -5.15 0.60
C ARG A 373 -19.11 -3.69 0.40
N GLY A 374 -18.33 -2.86 -0.30
CA GLY A 374 -18.66 -1.45 -0.46
C GLY A 374 -17.78 -0.73 -1.45
N VAL A 375 -17.63 0.58 -1.28
CA VAL A 375 -16.80 1.44 -2.11
C VAL A 375 -15.77 2.17 -1.28
N ALA A 376 -14.55 2.31 -1.81
CA ALA A 376 -13.47 3.06 -1.18
C ALA A 376 -13.20 4.38 -1.90
N VAL A 377 -12.71 5.32 -1.10
CA VAL A 377 -12.29 6.66 -1.46
C VAL A 377 -10.90 6.92 -0.89
N SER A 378 -9.97 7.39 -1.71
CA SER A 378 -8.59 7.69 -1.32
C SER A 378 -7.99 8.71 -2.28
N PRO A 379 -8.47 9.96 -2.27
CA PRO A 379 -8.10 10.98 -3.25
C PRO A 379 -6.60 11.34 -3.16
N PRO A 380 -6.03 12.06 -4.14
CA PRO A 380 -4.74 12.71 -3.98
C PRO A 380 -4.70 13.61 -2.73
N LEU A 381 -3.52 13.79 -2.14
CA LEU A 381 -3.35 14.62 -0.93
C LEU A 381 -3.52 16.13 -1.22
N THR A 382 -3.60 16.51 -2.47
CA THR A 382 -3.93 17.85 -2.95
C THR A 382 -5.44 18.14 -2.92
N ALA A 383 -6.28 17.14 -2.65
CA ALA A 383 -7.72 17.31 -2.55
C ALA A 383 -8.14 18.31 -1.47
N THR A 384 -9.33 18.87 -1.60
CA THR A 384 -9.92 19.86 -0.69
C THR A 384 -11.26 19.37 -0.15
N ALA A 385 -11.80 20.05 0.87
CA ALA A 385 -13.13 19.77 1.40
C ALA A 385 -14.24 19.85 0.33
N GLU A 386 -14.10 20.76 -0.64
CA GLU A 386 -15.03 20.86 -1.78
C GLU A 386 -15.05 19.57 -2.61
N HIS A 387 -13.88 19.00 -2.88
CA HIS A 387 -13.77 17.71 -3.58
C HIS A 387 -14.43 16.58 -2.79
N PHE A 388 -14.34 16.59 -1.45
CA PHE A 388 -15.01 15.61 -0.61
C PHE A 388 -16.54 15.76 -0.65
N GLY A 389 -17.04 17.00 -0.73
CA GLY A 389 -18.45 17.29 -0.96
C GLY A 389 -18.96 16.66 -2.26
N LEU A 390 -18.20 16.81 -3.36
CA LEU A 390 -18.55 16.17 -4.64
C LEU A 390 -18.61 14.64 -4.52
N VAL A 391 -17.70 14.03 -3.77
CA VAL A 391 -17.72 12.57 -3.53
C VAL A 391 -18.96 12.18 -2.72
N HIS A 392 -19.27 12.91 -1.64
CA HIS A 392 -20.46 12.67 -0.83
C HIS A 392 -21.73 12.72 -1.68
N ASP A 393 -21.92 13.79 -2.45
CA ASP A 393 -23.13 14.03 -3.24
C ASP A 393 -23.30 12.94 -4.33
N ALA A 394 -22.20 12.54 -4.97
CA ALA A 394 -22.22 11.46 -5.96
C ALA A 394 -22.60 10.11 -5.33
N LEU A 395 -22.08 9.81 -4.14
CA LEU A 395 -22.41 8.57 -3.43
C LEU A 395 -23.84 8.60 -2.87
N ALA A 396 -24.30 9.73 -2.30
CA ALA A 396 -25.68 9.89 -1.83
C ALA A 396 -26.69 9.69 -2.96
N LEU A 397 -26.43 10.30 -4.13
CA LEU A 397 -27.25 10.10 -5.31
C LEU A 397 -27.21 8.65 -5.81
N ALA A 398 -26.04 8.01 -5.81
CA ALA A 398 -25.91 6.61 -6.19
C ALA A 398 -26.72 5.69 -5.27
N LEU A 399 -26.64 5.88 -3.96
CA LEU A 399 -27.41 5.14 -2.96
C LEU A 399 -28.92 5.35 -3.10
N SER A 400 -29.36 6.57 -3.44
CA SER A 400 -30.79 6.86 -3.65
C SER A 400 -31.41 6.10 -4.83
N ARG A 401 -30.60 5.61 -5.78
CA ARG A 401 -31.03 4.85 -6.97
C ARG A 401 -31.07 3.33 -6.74
N LEU A 402 -30.55 2.83 -5.62
CA LEU A 402 -30.64 1.42 -5.22
C LEU A 402 -31.98 1.10 -4.58
#